data_9c9e3e48375f8c31765d8be606a17258
#
_entry.id   9c9e3e48375f8c31765d8be606a17258
#
_cell.length_a   1.000
_cell.length_b   1.000
_cell.length_c   1.000
_cell.angle_alpha   90.00
_cell.angle_beta   90.00
_cell.angle_gamma   90.00
#
_symmetry.space_group_name_H-M   'P 1'
#
loop_
_entity.id
_entity.type
_entity.pdbx_description
1 polymer ?
#
loop_
_entity_poly.entity_id
_entity_poly.type
_entity_poly.pdbx_seq_one_letter_code
_entity_poly.pdbx_strand_id
1 'polypeptide(L)'
;IFGDRNSYSKTDHDATFMRMKEDHMKNGQLKPGYNVQIGTEDQLILGYTIHQRPTDTRCFVPHLEKLKASGLPKPKRIIADAGYGGEANYLYAHEEEFEALIPYNTMRKEETRAYKKDIRNVSNWEYREKDEQIYARRKIEVESVFGHIKGNRSFRRFSLRGLEKVNIEFGLGAI
;
A
#
# COMPACT_ATOMS: atom_id res chain seq x y z
N ILE A 1 14.55 -3.62 -20.82
CA ILE A 1 14.61 -4.81 -19.93
C ILE A 1 14.21 -4.46 -18.51
N PHE A 2 14.54 -3.27 -17.98
CA PHE A 2 14.26 -2.89 -16.61
C PHE A 2 12.94 -2.12 -16.43
N GLY A 3 12.41 -1.51 -17.49
CA GLY A 3 11.35 -0.53 -17.35
C GLY A 3 11.75 0.54 -16.32
N ASP A 4 10.85 0.86 -15.39
CA ASP A 4 11.10 1.82 -14.32
C ASP A 4 11.74 1.21 -13.04
N ARG A 5 12.31 0.01 -13.14
CA ARG A 5 12.89 -0.71 -11.99
C ARG A 5 14.36 -0.42 -11.83
N ASN A 6 14.82 -0.35 -10.59
CA ASN A 6 16.25 -0.14 -10.27
C ASN A 6 17.03 -1.45 -10.15
N SER A 7 16.33 -2.59 -10.07
CA SER A 7 16.95 -3.90 -9.83
C SER A 7 16.06 -5.05 -10.28
N TYR A 8 16.66 -6.20 -10.47
CA TYR A 8 15.96 -7.46 -10.71
C TYR A 8 16.74 -8.62 -10.10
N SER A 9 16.05 -9.73 -9.84
CA SER A 9 16.68 -10.96 -9.38
C SER A 9 17.13 -11.83 -10.56
N LYS A 10 18.30 -12.43 -10.48
CA LYS A 10 18.80 -13.38 -11.50
C LYS A 10 17.93 -14.63 -11.62
N THR A 11 17.24 -15.00 -10.55
CA THR A 11 16.38 -16.20 -10.50
C THR A 11 14.93 -15.91 -10.84
N ASP A 12 14.51 -14.65 -10.74
CA ASP A 12 13.18 -14.17 -11.09
C ASP A 12 13.31 -12.74 -11.63
N HIS A 13 13.38 -12.61 -12.95
CA HIS A 13 13.61 -11.33 -13.59
C HIS A 13 12.51 -10.30 -13.36
N ASP A 14 11.33 -10.73 -12.95
CA ASP A 14 10.22 -9.85 -12.63
C ASP A 14 10.24 -9.34 -11.18
N ALA A 15 10.92 -10.05 -10.28
CA ALA A 15 11.05 -9.64 -8.90
C ALA A 15 12.05 -8.48 -8.75
N THR A 16 11.69 -7.51 -7.93
CA THR A 16 12.53 -6.35 -7.59
C THR A 16 13.09 -6.50 -6.18
N PHE A 17 14.33 -6.09 -5.96
CA PHE A 17 14.91 -6.10 -4.61
C PHE A 17 14.25 -5.03 -3.74
N MET A 18 13.71 -5.46 -2.60
CA MET A 18 13.02 -4.58 -1.65
C MET A 18 13.28 -5.01 -0.21
N ARG A 19 13.11 -4.07 0.71
CA ARG A 19 13.19 -4.36 2.15
C ARG A 19 11.92 -5.07 2.58
N MET A 20 12.09 -6.24 3.22
CA MET A 20 10.95 -6.99 3.76
C MET A 20 10.56 -6.49 5.15
N LYS A 21 9.25 -6.47 5.47
CA LYS A 21 8.76 -6.15 6.82
C LYS A 21 9.26 -7.16 7.86
N GLU A 22 9.34 -8.43 7.48
CA GLU A 22 9.83 -9.53 8.33
C GLU A 22 11.34 -9.71 8.13
N ASP A 23 12.12 -8.72 8.57
CA ASP A 23 13.58 -8.84 8.65
C ASP A 23 13.98 -9.37 10.02
N HIS A 24 13.92 -10.69 10.18
CA HIS A 24 14.29 -11.37 11.45
C HIS A 24 15.73 -11.08 11.87
N MET A 25 16.61 -10.82 10.91
CA MET A 25 18.02 -10.52 11.16
C MET A 25 18.27 -9.04 11.49
N LYS A 26 17.26 -8.18 11.28
CA LYS A 26 17.35 -6.71 11.45
C LYS A 26 18.57 -6.06 10.79
N ASN A 27 19.06 -6.67 9.70
CA ASN A 27 20.25 -6.23 8.97
C ASN A 27 19.94 -5.35 7.75
N GLY A 28 18.66 -5.10 7.49
CA GLY A 28 18.20 -4.28 6.35
C GLY A 28 18.43 -4.91 4.99
N GLN A 29 18.67 -6.22 4.93
CA GLN A 29 18.93 -6.93 3.68
C GLN A 29 17.76 -6.81 2.72
N LEU A 30 18.06 -6.44 1.48
CA LEU A 30 17.09 -6.46 0.39
C LEU A 30 16.88 -7.88 -0.11
N LYS A 31 15.63 -8.26 -0.32
CA LYS A 31 15.24 -9.56 -0.90
C LYS A 31 14.40 -9.34 -2.15
N PRO A 32 14.51 -10.24 -3.15
CA PRO A 32 13.64 -10.17 -4.31
C PRO A 32 12.19 -10.42 -3.90
N GLY A 33 11.29 -9.59 -4.38
CA GLY A 33 9.88 -9.67 -4.03
C GLY A 33 9.00 -8.85 -4.95
N TYR A 34 7.72 -8.90 -4.65
CA TYR A 34 6.67 -8.15 -5.30
C TYR A 34 5.91 -7.33 -4.27
N ASN A 35 5.45 -6.16 -4.67
CA ASN A 35 4.59 -5.33 -3.86
C ASN A 35 3.13 -5.65 -4.20
N VAL A 36 2.38 -6.15 -3.23
CA VAL A 36 0.98 -6.52 -3.38
C VAL A 36 0.10 -5.46 -2.77
N GLN A 37 -0.79 -4.89 -3.58
CA GLN A 37 -1.82 -3.97 -3.15
C GLN A 37 -3.16 -4.70 -3.08
N ILE A 38 -3.94 -4.43 -2.03
CA ILE A 38 -5.27 -5.02 -1.83
C ILE A 38 -6.25 -3.91 -1.52
N GLY A 39 -7.35 -3.85 -2.25
CA GLY A 39 -8.53 -3.06 -1.92
C GLY A 39 -9.52 -3.92 -1.14
N THR A 40 -9.97 -3.42 0.01
CA THR A 40 -10.91 -4.14 0.90
C THR A 40 -12.08 -3.26 1.28
N GLU A 41 -13.24 -3.88 1.50
CA GLU A 41 -14.41 -3.28 2.11
C GLU A 41 -15.12 -4.36 2.95
N ASP A 42 -15.51 -4.03 4.16
CA ASP A 42 -16.13 -4.97 5.11
C ASP A 42 -15.35 -6.28 5.26
N GLN A 43 -14.01 -6.19 5.29
CA GLN A 43 -13.07 -7.32 5.35
C GLN A 43 -13.10 -8.25 4.12
N LEU A 44 -13.81 -7.88 3.07
CA LEU A 44 -13.81 -8.59 1.79
C LEU A 44 -12.75 -7.98 0.85
N ILE A 45 -12.10 -8.81 0.06
CA ILE A 45 -11.17 -8.36 -0.98
C ILE A 45 -11.97 -7.96 -2.21
N LEU A 46 -11.97 -6.67 -2.53
CA LEU A 46 -12.58 -6.15 -3.76
C LEU A 46 -11.69 -6.36 -4.98
N GLY A 47 -10.39 -6.34 -4.76
CA GLY A 47 -9.41 -6.60 -5.79
C GLY A 47 -8.00 -6.43 -5.30
N TYR A 48 -7.05 -6.84 -6.12
CA TYR A 48 -5.63 -6.75 -5.83
C TYR A 48 -4.82 -6.40 -7.07
N THR A 49 -3.62 -5.88 -6.86
CA THR A 49 -2.60 -5.66 -7.89
C THR A 49 -1.24 -6.05 -7.40
N ILE A 50 -0.39 -6.52 -8.31
CA ILE A 50 0.99 -6.89 -8.00
C ILE A 50 1.92 -5.97 -8.78
N HIS A 51 2.84 -5.34 -8.07
CA HIS A 51 3.76 -4.36 -8.61
C HIS A 51 5.21 -4.78 -8.40
N GLN A 52 6.04 -4.40 -9.35
CA GLN A 52 7.48 -4.61 -9.33
C GLN A 52 8.23 -3.44 -8.65
N ARG A 53 7.53 -2.65 -7.85
CA ARG A 53 8.05 -1.44 -7.19
C ARG A 53 8.19 -1.66 -5.70
N PRO A 54 9.30 -1.24 -5.08
CA PRO A 54 9.53 -1.44 -3.64
C PRO A 54 8.72 -0.51 -2.72
N THR A 55 8.08 0.54 -3.28
CA THR A 55 7.34 1.57 -2.52
C THR A 55 5.89 1.65 -2.97
N ASP A 56 5.00 1.98 -2.03
CA ASP A 56 3.55 2.00 -2.24
C ASP A 56 3.07 3.25 -2.98
N THR A 57 3.78 4.37 -2.84
CA THR A 57 3.35 5.67 -3.39
C THR A 57 2.98 5.61 -4.87
N ARG A 58 3.78 4.90 -5.68
CA ARG A 58 3.53 4.77 -7.12
C ARG A 58 2.59 3.61 -7.49
N CYS A 59 2.11 2.85 -6.51
CA CYS A 59 1.19 1.74 -6.72
C CYS A 59 -0.28 2.15 -6.56
N PHE A 60 -0.55 3.29 -5.90
CA PHE A 60 -1.89 3.76 -5.57
C PHE A 60 -2.76 3.97 -6.81
N VAL A 61 -2.37 4.85 -7.69
CA VAL A 61 -3.13 5.17 -8.90
C VAL A 61 -3.33 3.93 -9.79
N PRO A 62 -2.29 3.15 -10.15
CA PRO A 62 -2.47 1.93 -10.95
C PRO A 62 -3.39 0.89 -10.32
N HIS A 63 -3.38 0.80 -8.99
CA HIS A 63 -4.27 -0.10 -8.26
C HIS A 63 -5.73 0.34 -8.39
N LEU A 64 -6.01 1.62 -8.16
CA LEU A 64 -7.36 2.16 -8.26
C LEU A 64 -7.91 2.13 -9.68
N GLU A 65 -7.09 2.41 -10.69
CA GLU A 65 -7.47 2.29 -12.10
C GLU A 65 -7.87 0.85 -12.46
N LYS A 66 -7.15 -0.15 -11.93
CA LYS A 66 -7.52 -1.55 -12.13
C LYS A 66 -8.85 -1.89 -11.46
N LEU A 67 -9.10 -1.40 -10.24
CA LEU A 67 -10.38 -1.59 -9.54
C LEU A 67 -11.53 -0.94 -10.33
N LYS A 68 -11.33 0.28 -10.82
CA LYS A 68 -12.27 0.98 -11.67
C LYS A 68 -12.57 0.20 -12.96
N ALA A 69 -11.54 -0.33 -13.62
CA ALA A 69 -11.68 -1.14 -14.83
C ALA A 69 -12.41 -2.47 -14.60
N SER A 70 -12.45 -2.99 -13.36
CA SER A 70 -13.21 -4.21 -13.03
C SER A 70 -14.73 -3.97 -12.86
N GLY A 71 -15.21 -2.76 -13.09
CA GLY A 71 -16.64 -2.43 -13.01
C GLY A 71 -17.15 -2.20 -11.58
N LEU A 72 -16.27 -2.09 -10.60
CA LEU A 72 -16.64 -1.72 -9.24
C LEU A 72 -17.16 -0.28 -9.19
N PRO A 73 -18.14 0.00 -8.34
CA PRO A 73 -18.62 1.36 -8.17
C PRO A 73 -17.51 2.26 -7.65
N LYS A 74 -17.55 3.54 -8.05
CA LYS A 74 -16.60 4.54 -7.57
C LYS A 74 -16.68 4.65 -6.04
N PRO A 75 -15.58 4.51 -5.31
CA PRO A 75 -15.58 4.66 -3.87
C PRO A 75 -15.85 6.12 -3.48
N LYS A 76 -16.60 6.33 -2.41
CA LYS A 76 -16.78 7.68 -1.84
C LYS A 76 -15.54 8.12 -1.06
N ARG A 77 -14.88 7.16 -0.42
CA ARG A 77 -13.73 7.38 0.45
C ARG A 77 -12.73 6.24 0.31
N ILE A 78 -11.44 6.58 0.30
CA ILE A 78 -10.35 5.61 0.31
C ILE A 78 -9.46 5.91 1.51
N ILE A 79 -9.17 4.88 2.30
CA ILE A 79 -8.33 4.96 3.49
C ILE A 79 -7.06 4.16 3.22
N ALA A 80 -5.91 4.82 3.24
CA ALA A 80 -4.62 4.17 3.01
C ALA A 80 -3.57 4.62 4.02
N ASP A 81 -2.43 3.94 4.08
CA ASP A 81 -1.39 4.33 5.04
C ASP A 81 -0.50 5.47 4.50
N ALA A 82 0.37 6.00 5.38
CA ALA A 82 1.26 7.09 5.03
C ALA A 82 2.24 6.76 3.89
N GLY A 83 2.47 5.48 3.60
CA GLY A 83 3.29 5.03 2.48
C GLY A 83 2.74 5.43 1.11
N TYR A 84 1.43 5.70 1.05
CA TYR A 84 0.76 6.21 -0.15
C TYR A 84 0.74 7.75 -0.22
N GLY A 85 1.15 8.44 0.83
CA GLY A 85 1.18 9.91 0.88
C GLY A 85 2.14 10.47 -0.17
N GLY A 86 1.59 11.16 -1.16
CA GLY A 86 2.32 11.82 -2.24
C GLY A 86 1.40 12.76 -3.00
N GLU A 87 1.94 13.89 -3.47
CA GLU A 87 1.17 14.92 -4.16
C GLU A 87 0.36 14.37 -5.32
N ALA A 88 0.96 13.51 -6.15
CA ALA A 88 0.27 12.87 -7.28
C ALA A 88 -0.95 12.04 -6.87
N ASN A 89 -0.89 11.37 -5.71
CA ASN A 89 -2.00 10.56 -5.22
C ASN A 89 -3.15 11.41 -4.67
N TYR A 90 -2.83 12.52 -4.00
CA TYR A 90 -3.85 13.48 -3.56
C TYR A 90 -4.49 14.21 -4.75
N LEU A 91 -3.69 14.58 -5.76
CA LEU A 91 -4.21 15.18 -6.99
C LEU A 91 -5.17 14.23 -7.70
N TYR A 92 -4.77 12.98 -7.89
CA TYR A 92 -5.63 11.94 -8.47
C TYR A 92 -6.94 11.77 -7.69
N ALA A 93 -6.88 11.75 -6.36
CA ALA A 93 -8.07 11.69 -5.51
C ALA A 93 -9.03 12.87 -5.73
N HIS A 94 -8.46 14.06 -5.86
CA HIS A 94 -9.21 15.29 -6.14
C HIS A 94 -9.85 15.25 -7.55
N GLU A 95 -9.10 14.86 -8.57
CA GLU A 95 -9.59 14.74 -9.94
C GLU A 95 -10.70 13.69 -10.07
N GLU A 96 -10.55 12.58 -9.38
CA GLU A 96 -11.55 11.51 -9.32
C GLU A 96 -12.67 11.78 -8.31
N GLU A 97 -12.66 12.89 -7.60
CA GLU A 97 -13.70 13.33 -6.65
C GLU A 97 -14.03 12.30 -5.56
N PHE A 98 -13.04 11.63 -4.99
CA PHE A 98 -13.21 10.81 -3.79
C PHE A 98 -12.38 11.36 -2.63
N GLU A 99 -12.85 11.11 -1.42
CA GLU A 99 -12.15 11.51 -0.21
C GLU A 99 -10.97 10.58 0.06
N ALA A 100 -9.74 11.09 0.09
CA ALA A 100 -8.55 10.32 0.39
C ALA A 100 -8.10 10.55 1.84
N LEU A 101 -8.29 9.56 2.71
CA LEU A 101 -7.78 9.56 4.07
C LEU A 101 -6.41 8.88 4.12
N ILE A 102 -5.38 9.62 3.74
CA ILE A 102 -3.98 9.17 3.72
C ILE A 102 -3.20 10.09 4.66
N PRO A 103 -2.59 9.58 5.75
CA PRO A 103 -1.75 10.40 6.60
C PRO A 103 -0.56 10.96 5.82
N TYR A 104 -0.30 12.23 5.97
CA TYR A 104 0.90 12.83 5.36
C TYR A 104 2.16 12.51 6.18
N ASN A 105 3.31 12.52 5.53
CA ASN A 105 4.57 12.01 6.09
C ASN A 105 5.03 12.70 7.37
N THR A 106 4.65 13.97 7.57
CA THR A 106 5.05 14.75 8.75
C THR A 106 4.06 14.65 9.90
N MET A 107 2.88 14.06 9.71
CA MET A 107 1.81 14.03 10.70
C MET A 107 2.27 13.56 12.11
N ARG A 108 3.03 12.46 12.17
CA ARG A 108 3.58 11.98 13.44
C ARG A 108 4.69 12.86 14.00
N LYS A 109 5.46 13.54 13.12
CA LYS A 109 6.53 14.44 13.54
C LYS A 109 5.97 15.73 14.13
N GLU A 110 4.79 16.17 13.67
CA GLU A 110 4.10 17.35 14.17
C GLU A 110 3.73 17.25 15.64
N GLU A 111 3.58 16.02 16.16
CA GLU A 111 3.33 15.76 17.59
C GLU A 111 4.56 16.01 18.44
N THR A 112 5.75 15.97 17.86
CA THR A 112 6.99 16.14 18.60
C THR A 112 7.20 17.59 19.04
N ARG A 113 7.79 17.77 20.23
CA ARG A 113 8.13 19.10 20.76
C ARG A 113 9.09 19.86 19.85
N ALA A 114 10.00 19.17 19.17
CA ALA A 114 10.96 19.78 18.24
C ALA A 114 10.26 20.37 17.03
N TYR A 115 9.29 19.66 16.45
CA TYR A 115 8.52 20.14 15.31
C TYR A 115 7.68 21.38 15.67
N LYS A 116 6.98 21.33 16.79
CA LYS A 116 6.11 22.42 17.27
C LYS A 116 6.87 23.75 17.54
N LYS A 117 8.19 23.69 17.77
CA LYS A 117 9.03 24.86 17.97
C LYS A 117 9.49 25.53 16.67
N ASP A 118 9.43 24.85 15.54
CA ASP A 118 9.85 25.39 14.26
C ASP A 118 8.68 26.12 13.59
N ILE A 119 8.74 27.43 13.57
CA ILE A 119 7.67 28.28 13.02
C ILE A 119 7.43 28.08 11.51
N ARG A 120 8.37 27.45 10.79
CA ARG A 120 8.23 27.14 9.36
C ARG A 120 7.33 25.94 9.12
N ASN A 121 7.06 25.17 10.15
CA ASN A 121 6.21 24.00 10.04
C ASN A 121 4.74 24.38 10.21
N VAL A 122 3.96 24.04 9.22
CA VAL A 122 2.50 24.21 9.25
C VAL A 122 1.88 22.88 9.64
N SER A 123 1.10 22.87 10.72
CA SER A 123 0.34 21.70 11.11
C SER A 123 -1.02 21.69 10.42
N ASN A 124 -1.40 20.54 9.91
CA ASN A 124 -2.67 20.36 9.20
C ASN A 124 -3.74 19.86 10.19
N TRP A 125 -4.27 20.76 11.02
CA TRP A 125 -5.19 20.46 12.13
C TRP A 125 -6.52 19.86 11.67
N GLU A 126 -7.06 20.30 10.53
CA GLU A 126 -8.36 19.85 10.04
C GLU A 126 -8.39 18.36 9.71
N TYR A 127 -7.24 17.81 9.30
CA TYR A 127 -7.12 16.37 9.04
C TYR A 127 -7.18 15.52 10.32
N ARG A 128 -6.69 16.06 11.46
CA ARG A 128 -6.55 15.27 12.71
C ARG A 128 -7.86 14.98 13.40
N GLU A 129 -8.76 15.95 13.50
CA GLU A 129 -9.96 15.79 14.34
C GLU A 129 -11.07 14.98 13.71
N LYS A 130 -11.26 15.09 12.39
CA LYS A 130 -12.35 14.40 11.69
C LYS A 130 -12.07 12.94 11.39
N ASP A 131 -10.83 12.57 11.20
CA ASP A 131 -10.49 11.35 10.47
C ASP A 131 -9.74 10.30 11.28
N GLU A 132 -9.31 10.63 12.51
CA GLU A 132 -8.55 9.70 13.37
C GLU A 132 -9.34 8.44 13.71
N GLN A 133 -10.62 8.57 14.01
CA GLN A 133 -11.49 7.43 14.31
C GLN A 133 -11.77 6.58 13.08
N ILE A 134 -11.94 7.20 11.92
CA ILE A 134 -12.16 6.52 10.65
C ILE A 134 -10.88 5.80 10.22
N TYR A 135 -9.73 6.46 10.37
CA TYR A 135 -8.43 5.88 10.08
C TYR A 135 -8.10 4.69 11.00
N ALA A 136 -8.52 4.72 12.26
CA ALA A 136 -8.32 3.61 13.19
C ALA A 136 -9.02 2.31 12.72
N ARG A 137 -10.15 2.41 12.04
CA ARG A 137 -10.85 1.25 11.46
C ARG A 137 -10.03 0.53 10.40
N ARG A 138 -9.11 1.22 9.70
CA ARG A 138 -8.22 0.62 8.71
C ARG A 138 -7.47 -0.59 9.26
N LYS A 139 -7.05 -0.57 10.52
CA LYS A 139 -6.35 -1.70 11.14
C LYS A 139 -7.23 -2.95 11.15
N ILE A 140 -8.50 -2.79 11.48
CA ILE A 140 -9.44 -3.92 11.53
C ILE A 140 -9.72 -4.44 10.13
N GLU A 141 -9.87 -3.54 9.16
CA GLU A 141 -10.22 -3.89 7.77
C GLU A 141 -9.05 -4.58 7.03
N VAL A 142 -7.93 -3.90 6.92
CA VAL A 142 -6.82 -4.33 6.07
C VAL A 142 -5.92 -5.35 6.77
N GLU A 143 -5.60 -5.13 8.06
CA GLU A 143 -4.72 -6.03 8.80
C GLU A 143 -5.36 -7.39 9.05
N SER A 144 -6.69 -7.45 9.24
CA SER A 144 -7.41 -8.71 9.37
C SER A 144 -7.34 -9.54 8.08
N VAL A 145 -7.52 -8.90 6.92
CA VAL A 145 -7.43 -9.56 5.61
C VAL A 145 -6.02 -10.10 5.36
N PHE A 146 -4.99 -9.28 5.57
CA PHE A 146 -3.60 -9.77 5.46
C PHE A 146 -3.28 -10.85 6.49
N GLY A 147 -3.79 -10.74 7.72
CA GLY A 147 -3.65 -11.75 8.75
C GLY A 147 -4.28 -13.07 8.34
N HIS A 148 -5.46 -13.04 7.74
CA HIS A 148 -6.14 -14.22 7.21
C HIS A 148 -5.35 -14.88 6.07
N ILE A 149 -4.88 -14.12 5.09
CA ILE A 149 -4.08 -14.64 3.98
C ILE A 149 -2.77 -15.28 4.49
N LYS A 150 -2.05 -14.60 5.38
CA LYS A 150 -0.75 -15.06 5.89
C LYS A 150 -0.88 -16.18 6.94
N GLY A 151 -1.85 -16.09 7.82
CA GLY A 151 -2.08 -17.02 8.92
C GLY A 151 -2.88 -18.25 8.50
N ASN A 152 -4.16 -18.06 8.19
CA ASN A 152 -5.08 -19.15 7.93
C ASN A 152 -4.80 -19.87 6.62
N ARG A 153 -4.36 -19.14 5.58
CA ARG A 153 -4.01 -19.70 4.26
C ARG A 153 -2.52 -20.00 4.10
N SER A 154 -1.71 -19.72 5.14
CA SER A 154 -0.25 -19.98 5.15
C SER A 154 0.51 -19.32 3.98
N PHE A 155 -0.08 -18.29 3.36
CA PHE A 155 0.52 -17.60 2.22
C PHE A 155 1.58 -16.60 2.71
N ARG A 156 2.78 -17.11 2.99
CA ARG A 156 3.89 -16.29 3.53
C ARG A 156 4.86 -15.79 2.47
N ARG A 157 4.96 -16.50 1.36
CA ARG A 157 5.83 -16.16 0.23
C ARG A 157 5.29 -16.77 -1.06
N PHE A 158 5.65 -16.18 -2.18
CA PHE A 158 5.36 -16.75 -3.49
C PHE A 158 6.19 -18.00 -3.75
N SER A 159 5.58 -19.04 -4.27
CA SER A 159 6.21 -20.29 -4.72
C SER A 159 6.58 -20.20 -6.19
N LEU A 160 5.75 -19.51 -6.97
CA LEU A 160 5.96 -19.28 -8.39
C LEU A 160 6.87 -18.07 -8.65
N ARG A 161 7.41 -18.00 -9.87
CA ARG A 161 8.27 -16.92 -10.35
C ARG A 161 7.69 -16.32 -11.63
N GLY A 162 7.94 -15.01 -11.84
CA GLY A 162 7.38 -14.25 -12.94
C GLY A 162 6.04 -13.61 -12.60
N LEU A 163 5.86 -12.35 -13.00
CA LEU A 163 4.74 -11.51 -12.59
C LEU A 163 3.37 -12.13 -12.90
N GLU A 164 3.23 -12.76 -14.06
CA GLU A 164 1.97 -13.39 -14.46
C GLU A 164 1.59 -14.54 -13.53
N LYS A 165 2.54 -15.47 -13.27
CA LYS A 165 2.31 -16.62 -12.40
C LYS A 165 2.07 -16.22 -10.95
N VAL A 166 2.83 -15.22 -10.46
CA VAL A 166 2.68 -14.64 -9.12
C VAL A 166 1.30 -13.98 -8.97
N ASN A 167 0.81 -13.33 -10.01
CA ASN A 167 -0.52 -12.74 -10.01
C ASN A 167 -1.63 -13.81 -9.90
N ILE A 168 -1.50 -14.92 -10.61
CA ILE A 168 -2.44 -16.06 -10.51
C ILE A 168 -2.37 -16.71 -9.12
N GLU A 169 -1.14 -16.96 -8.62
CA GLU A 169 -0.92 -17.56 -7.30
C GLU A 169 -1.54 -16.74 -6.19
N PHE A 170 -1.36 -15.41 -6.23
CA PHE A 170 -1.98 -14.52 -5.25
C PHE A 170 -3.50 -14.52 -5.37
N GLY A 171 -4.04 -14.49 -6.58
CA GLY A 171 -5.48 -14.54 -6.83
C GLY A 171 -6.14 -15.78 -6.22
N LEU A 172 -5.54 -16.94 -6.42
CA LEU A 172 -6.01 -18.21 -5.82
C LEU A 172 -5.91 -18.20 -4.29
N GLY A 173 -4.87 -17.55 -3.75
CA GLY A 173 -4.69 -17.40 -2.30
C GLY A 173 -5.61 -16.34 -1.67
N ALA A 174 -6.22 -15.46 -2.44
CA ALA A 174 -7.09 -14.39 -1.97
C ALA A 174 -8.59 -14.75 -1.95
N ILE A 175 -8.98 -15.81 -2.69
CA ILE A 175 -10.34 -16.37 -2.70
C ILE A 175 -10.58 -17.19 -1.43
#